data_f68e15b9a3b28337dc67794f04eee168
#
_entry.id   f68e15b9a3b28337dc67794f04eee168
#
_cell.length_a   1.000
_cell.length_b   1.000
_cell.length_c   1.000
_cell.angle_alpha   90.00
_cell.angle_beta   90.00
_cell.angle_gamma   90.00
#
_symmetry.space_group_name_H-M   'P 1'
#
loop_
_entity.id
_entity.type
_entity.pdbx_description
1 polymer ?
#
loop_
_entity_poly.entity_id
_entity_poly.type
_entity_poly.pdbx_seq_one_letter_code
_entity_poly.pdbx_strand_id
1 'polypeptide(L)'
;MKFVLVLILLLVFLQGCISPTVKTGDPSRYELPGIANTTIFYLNLSSVQVINNVVDRASVDYKIEDSIQTFRFPVAIDYSGNNVSMNVSIISIMAKNYAHLNFTANFSGFVAFTMPGGQDFTYFPTDNSTIRVVLPENFTTATIFLGYIQPKPDNITKDSSGREILVWNNAQNKKIKVRYHQNDTPVMLLYLFGSLLVCALIVWGYYHYSISALKKKRETLEKFPRK
;
A
#
# COMPACT_ATOMS: atom_id res chain seq x y z
N MET A 1 -46.88 -30.72 -5.07
CA MET A 1 -45.93 -29.79 -5.70
C MET A 1 -45.98 -28.36 -5.15
N LYS A 2 -47.12 -27.69 -5.03
CA LYS A 2 -47.21 -26.27 -4.55
C LYS A 2 -46.68 -26.09 -3.11
N PHE A 3 -46.91 -27.04 -2.20
CA PHE A 3 -46.44 -26.98 -0.80
C PHE A 3 -44.92 -27.09 -0.67
N VAL A 4 -44.26 -27.89 -1.51
CA VAL A 4 -42.80 -28.04 -1.53
C VAL A 4 -42.14 -26.76 -2.02
N LEU A 5 -42.77 -26.06 -2.99
CA LEU A 5 -42.24 -24.80 -3.55
C LEU A 5 -42.31 -23.66 -2.51
N VAL A 6 -43.40 -23.60 -1.72
CA VAL A 6 -43.54 -22.63 -0.61
C VAL A 6 -42.54 -22.91 0.49
N LEU A 7 -42.28 -24.18 0.83
CA LEU A 7 -41.29 -24.55 1.85
C LEU A 7 -39.84 -24.19 1.42
N ILE A 8 -39.52 -24.39 0.14
CA ILE A 8 -38.20 -23.97 -0.42
C ILE A 8 -38.06 -22.45 -0.40
N LEU A 9 -39.14 -21.73 -0.77
CA LEU A 9 -39.11 -20.28 -0.71
C LEU A 9 -38.92 -19.76 0.72
N LEU A 10 -39.58 -20.38 1.71
CA LEU A 10 -39.46 -20.03 3.12
C LEU A 10 -38.03 -20.31 3.66
N LEU A 11 -37.40 -21.41 3.22
CA LEU A 11 -36.00 -21.74 3.58
C LEU A 11 -35.00 -20.74 3.01
N VAL A 12 -35.24 -20.16 1.83
CA VAL A 12 -34.38 -19.13 1.24
C VAL A 12 -34.48 -17.80 2.01
N PHE A 13 -35.67 -17.49 2.56
CA PHE A 13 -35.83 -16.28 3.41
C PHE A 13 -35.29 -16.46 4.84
N LEU A 14 -35.05 -17.68 5.30
CA LEU A 14 -34.45 -17.99 6.60
C LEU A 14 -32.91 -17.99 6.58
N GLN A 15 -32.27 -17.80 5.43
CA GLN A 15 -30.85 -17.51 5.38
C GLN A 15 -30.62 -16.10 5.96
N GLY A 16 -30.66 -16.03 7.30
CA GLY A 16 -30.34 -14.83 8.04
C GLY A 16 -29.00 -14.28 7.53
N CYS A 17 -28.92 -12.96 7.35
CA CYS A 17 -27.69 -12.27 7.03
C CYS A 17 -26.62 -12.70 8.04
N ILE A 18 -25.74 -13.61 7.65
CA ILE A 18 -24.51 -13.88 8.40
C ILE A 18 -23.67 -12.63 8.24
N SER A 19 -23.75 -11.72 9.19
CA SER A 19 -22.87 -10.57 9.24
C SER A 19 -21.44 -11.11 9.35
N PRO A 20 -20.55 -10.82 8.39
CA PRO A 20 -19.20 -11.31 8.44
C PRO A 20 -18.53 -10.75 9.72
N THR A 21 -18.14 -11.63 10.62
CA THR A 21 -17.41 -11.26 11.84
C THR A 21 -15.95 -10.97 11.49
N VAL A 22 -15.48 -9.77 11.84
CA VAL A 22 -14.06 -9.42 11.71
C VAL A 22 -13.31 -10.08 12.87
N LYS A 23 -12.30 -10.89 12.55
CA LYS A 23 -11.44 -11.51 13.55
C LYS A 23 -10.54 -10.44 14.18
N THR A 24 -10.67 -10.23 15.49
CA THR A 24 -9.79 -9.35 16.26
C THR A 24 -8.34 -9.85 16.22
N GLY A 25 -7.40 -8.91 16.25
CA GLY A 25 -5.97 -9.19 16.20
C GLY A 25 -5.34 -9.39 17.58
N ASP A 26 -4.03 -9.62 17.57
CA ASP A 26 -3.17 -9.62 18.74
C ASP A 26 -2.43 -8.27 18.80
N PRO A 27 -2.47 -7.54 19.93
CA PRO A 27 -1.76 -6.28 20.13
C PRO A 27 -0.25 -6.34 19.82
N SER A 28 0.40 -7.48 20.08
CA SER A 28 1.83 -7.68 19.87
C SER A 28 2.29 -7.55 18.42
N ARG A 29 1.33 -7.55 17.48
CA ARG A 29 1.62 -7.36 16.04
C ARG A 29 1.92 -5.93 15.64
N TYR A 30 1.62 -4.97 16.52
CA TYR A 30 1.69 -3.55 16.19
C TYR A 30 2.74 -2.85 17.06
N GLU A 31 3.59 -2.06 16.42
CA GLU A 31 4.51 -1.15 17.10
C GLU A 31 3.72 0.07 17.59
N LEU A 32 3.31 0.07 18.86
CA LEU A 32 2.52 1.17 19.41
C LEU A 32 3.43 2.35 19.75
N PRO A 33 3.20 3.52 19.15
CA PRO A 33 3.93 4.71 19.51
C PRO A 33 3.37 5.30 20.83
N GLY A 34 4.24 5.74 21.70
CA GLY A 34 3.84 6.52 22.88
C GLY A 34 3.44 7.97 22.56
N ILE A 35 2.91 8.27 21.36
CA ILE A 35 2.68 9.64 20.86
C ILE A 35 1.19 9.85 20.64
N ALA A 36 0.61 10.79 21.38
CA ALA A 36 -0.78 11.19 21.21
C ALA A 36 -1.01 12.01 19.92
N ASN A 37 -2.27 12.10 19.49
CA ASN A 37 -2.72 12.87 18.32
C ASN A 37 -1.96 12.55 17.01
N THR A 38 -1.61 11.28 16.82
CA THR A 38 -0.81 10.85 15.68
C THR A 38 -1.44 9.63 15.01
N THR A 39 -1.53 9.65 13.69
CA THR A 39 -1.86 8.47 12.88
C THR A 39 -0.60 7.98 12.20
N ILE A 40 -0.24 6.71 12.39
CA ILE A 40 0.96 6.10 11.84
C ILE A 40 0.59 5.02 10.86
N PHE A 41 1.26 5.03 9.72
CA PHE A 41 1.16 4.04 8.67
C PHE A 41 2.52 3.36 8.53
N TYR A 42 2.62 2.09 8.92
CA TYR A 42 3.76 1.24 8.62
C TYR A 42 3.52 0.57 7.28
N LEU A 43 4.23 1.01 6.27
CA LEU A 43 4.10 0.48 4.92
C LEU A 43 4.87 -0.83 4.77
N ASN A 44 4.29 -1.75 4.02
CA ASN A 44 4.93 -3.00 3.61
C ASN A 44 4.61 -3.25 2.13
N LEU A 45 5.27 -4.20 1.48
CA LEU A 45 5.10 -4.48 0.04
C LEU A 45 3.65 -4.81 -0.36
N SER A 46 2.89 -5.46 0.52
CA SER A 46 1.52 -5.93 0.24
C SER A 46 0.49 -5.51 1.27
N SER A 47 0.90 -4.78 2.31
CA SER A 47 0.01 -4.40 3.41
C SER A 47 0.46 -3.10 4.05
N VAL A 48 -0.48 -2.43 4.70
CA VAL A 48 -0.26 -1.25 5.52
C VAL A 48 -0.81 -1.54 6.89
N GLN A 49 0.02 -1.40 7.93
CA GLN A 49 -0.47 -1.37 9.30
C GLN A 49 -0.79 0.08 9.67
N VAL A 50 -2.00 0.30 10.12
CA VAL A 50 -2.51 1.61 10.52
C VAL A 50 -2.62 1.63 12.03
N ILE A 51 -2.08 2.65 12.67
CA ILE A 51 -2.23 2.93 14.10
C ILE A 51 -2.77 4.33 14.24
N ASN A 52 -4.00 4.42 14.71
CA ASN A 52 -4.71 5.69 14.88
C ASN A 52 -4.91 5.99 16.36
N ASN A 53 -4.55 7.18 16.79
CA ASN A 53 -4.87 7.67 18.13
C ASN A 53 -6.32 8.12 18.18
N VAL A 54 -7.05 7.59 19.14
CA VAL A 54 -8.46 7.91 19.40
C VAL A 54 -8.56 8.53 20.79
N VAL A 55 -9.31 9.61 20.94
CA VAL A 55 -9.49 10.31 22.20
C VAL A 55 -10.97 10.55 22.45
N ASP A 56 -11.46 10.01 23.56
CA ASP A 56 -12.82 10.20 24.07
C ASP A 56 -13.92 9.93 23.02
N ARG A 57 -13.89 8.73 22.42
CA ARG A 57 -14.85 8.30 21.40
C ARG A 57 -15.56 7.01 21.81
N ALA A 58 -16.89 6.99 21.68
CA ALA A 58 -17.69 5.78 21.81
C ALA A 58 -17.62 4.88 20.59
N SER A 59 -17.37 5.48 19.41
CA SER A 59 -17.22 4.74 18.13
C SER A 59 -16.30 5.48 17.16
N VAL A 60 -15.72 4.73 16.22
CA VAL A 60 -14.87 5.24 15.15
C VAL A 60 -15.16 4.51 13.85
N ASP A 61 -15.19 5.25 12.74
CA ASP A 61 -15.43 4.73 11.41
C ASP A 61 -14.15 4.82 10.56
N TYR A 62 -13.78 3.69 9.98
CA TYR A 62 -12.69 3.64 9.01
C TYR A 62 -13.24 3.28 7.64
N LYS A 63 -13.00 4.14 6.65
CA LYS A 63 -13.35 3.84 5.27
C LYS A 63 -12.53 2.65 4.78
N ILE A 64 -13.23 1.64 4.25
CA ILE A 64 -12.61 0.45 3.64
C ILE A 64 -12.90 0.44 2.14
N GLU A 65 -11.88 0.03 1.36
CA GLU A 65 -12.05 -0.18 -0.07
C GLU A 65 -12.56 -1.61 -0.29
N ASP A 66 -13.51 -1.75 -1.19
CA ASP A 66 -14.08 -2.96 -1.80
C ASP A 66 -14.65 -4.08 -0.91
N SER A 67 -14.08 -4.45 0.22
CA SER A 67 -14.62 -5.55 1.05
C SER A 67 -14.11 -5.56 2.49
N ILE A 68 -14.83 -6.31 3.35
CA ILE A 68 -14.45 -6.58 4.75
C ILE A 68 -13.08 -7.26 4.87
N GLN A 69 -12.65 -8.01 3.84
CA GLN A 69 -11.36 -8.70 3.84
C GLN A 69 -10.16 -7.73 3.81
N THR A 70 -10.42 -6.46 3.52
CA THR A 70 -9.39 -5.40 3.53
C THR A 70 -9.11 -4.85 4.92
N PHE A 71 -10.02 -5.04 5.89
CA PHE A 71 -9.85 -4.60 7.28
C PHE A 71 -9.52 -5.81 8.17
N ARG A 72 -8.24 -6.01 8.47
CA ARG A 72 -7.75 -7.23 9.13
C ARG A 72 -7.17 -6.94 10.51
N PHE A 73 -7.46 -7.85 11.44
CA PHE A 73 -6.84 -7.90 12.77
C PHE A 73 -6.97 -6.60 13.57
N PRO A 74 -8.15 -5.97 13.63
CA PRO A 74 -8.33 -4.77 14.42
C PRO A 74 -8.12 -5.06 15.90
N VAL A 75 -7.44 -4.13 16.60
CA VAL A 75 -7.24 -4.12 18.05
C VAL A 75 -7.45 -2.72 18.57
N ALA A 76 -7.95 -2.60 19.80
CA ALA A 76 -8.03 -1.34 20.55
C ALA A 76 -7.22 -1.50 21.84
N ILE A 77 -6.30 -0.57 22.08
CA ILE A 77 -5.35 -0.63 23.19
C ILE A 77 -5.38 0.71 23.92
N ASP A 78 -5.64 0.71 25.21
CA ASP A 78 -5.61 1.93 26.01
C ASP A 78 -4.17 2.46 26.19
N TYR A 79 -4.03 3.67 26.73
CA TYR A 79 -2.69 4.23 26.99
C TYR A 79 -1.90 3.48 28.07
N SER A 80 -2.54 2.58 28.82
CA SER A 80 -1.89 1.69 29.79
C SER A 80 -1.39 0.39 29.15
N GLY A 81 -1.68 0.17 27.85
CA GLY A 81 -1.29 -1.03 27.10
C GLY A 81 -2.30 -2.18 27.21
N ASN A 82 -3.48 -1.96 27.83
CA ASN A 82 -4.50 -3.00 27.97
C ASN A 82 -5.34 -3.10 26.70
N ASN A 83 -5.67 -4.32 26.31
CA ASN A 83 -6.58 -4.57 25.21
C ASN A 83 -8.01 -4.25 25.61
N VAL A 84 -8.68 -3.40 24.83
CA VAL A 84 -10.07 -2.96 25.07
C VAL A 84 -11.00 -3.73 24.15
N SER A 85 -12.08 -4.28 24.73
CA SER A 85 -13.09 -4.97 23.94
C SER A 85 -13.85 -3.99 23.05
N MET A 86 -13.97 -4.36 21.77
CA MET A 86 -14.71 -3.58 20.77
C MET A 86 -15.56 -4.51 19.91
N ASN A 87 -16.69 -3.99 19.44
CA ASN A 87 -17.49 -4.65 18.42
C ASN A 87 -17.21 -4.01 17.06
N VAL A 88 -16.91 -4.84 16.06
CA VAL A 88 -16.60 -4.39 14.70
C VAL A 88 -17.74 -4.82 13.77
N SER A 89 -18.37 -3.85 13.14
CA SER A 89 -19.41 -4.06 12.13
C SER A 89 -19.06 -3.33 10.84
N ILE A 90 -19.62 -3.79 9.74
CA ILE A 90 -19.49 -3.11 8.44
C ILE A 90 -20.79 -2.38 8.15
N ILE A 91 -20.66 -1.10 7.86
CA ILE A 91 -21.78 -0.26 7.45
C ILE A 91 -21.50 0.29 6.05
N SER A 92 -22.53 0.32 5.22
CA SER A 92 -22.46 0.91 3.88
C SER A 92 -23.24 2.23 3.86
N ILE A 93 -22.55 3.32 3.57
CA ILE A 93 -23.13 4.66 3.47
C ILE A 93 -22.81 5.22 2.08
N MET A 94 -23.83 5.54 1.28
CA MET A 94 -23.70 6.10 -0.08
C MET A 94 -22.74 5.27 -0.96
N ALA A 95 -22.92 3.97 -0.99
CA ALA A 95 -22.10 3.00 -1.73
C ALA A 95 -20.60 2.98 -1.31
N LYS A 96 -20.28 3.47 -0.14
CA LYS A 96 -18.95 3.35 0.48
C LYS A 96 -19.05 2.48 1.72
N ASN A 97 -18.11 1.59 1.88
CA ASN A 97 -18.05 0.71 3.03
C ASN A 97 -17.16 1.31 4.13
N TYR A 98 -17.63 1.16 5.37
CA TYR A 98 -16.91 1.60 6.56
C TYR A 98 -16.84 0.46 7.56
N ALA A 99 -15.69 0.27 8.18
CA ALA A 99 -15.55 -0.52 9.39
C ALA A 99 -15.94 0.38 10.56
N HIS A 100 -17.09 0.08 11.17
CA HIS A 100 -17.60 0.75 12.36
C HIS A 100 -17.16 -0.01 13.60
N LEU A 101 -16.30 0.63 14.40
CA LEU A 101 -15.80 0.12 15.65
C LEU A 101 -16.58 0.77 16.79
N ASN A 102 -17.27 -0.02 17.57
CA ASN A 102 -18.05 0.43 18.72
C ASN A 102 -17.41 -0.06 20.02
N PHE A 103 -17.12 0.84 20.93
CA PHE A 103 -16.52 0.55 22.22
C PHE A 103 -17.62 0.45 23.29
N THR A 104 -17.39 -0.32 24.34
CA THR A 104 -18.34 -0.48 25.44
C THR A 104 -18.51 0.79 26.29
N ALA A 105 -17.53 1.69 26.25
CA ALA A 105 -17.52 3.00 26.91
C ALA A 105 -16.68 3.97 26.02
N ASN A 106 -16.65 5.26 26.38
CA ASN A 106 -15.76 6.19 25.72
C ASN A 106 -14.31 5.71 25.83
N PHE A 107 -13.67 5.56 24.67
CA PHE A 107 -12.34 5.01 24.52
C PHE A 107 -11.32 6.11 24.24
N SER A 108 -10.18 6.00 24.94
CA SER A 108 -8.99 6.80 24.67
C SER A 108 -7.78 5.87 24.61
N GLY A 109 -7.08 5.88 23.47
CA GLY A 109 -5.97 4.98 23.22
C GLY A 109 -5.61 4.88 21.75
N PHE A 110 -5.19 3.71 21.33
CA PHE A 110 -4.80 3.43 19.93
C PHE A 110 -5.70 2.34 19.35
N VAL A 111 -6.21 2.61 18.16
CA VAL A 111 -6.82 1.59 17.30
C VAL A 111 -5.81 1.22 16.24
N ALA A 112 -5.48 -0.08 16.15
CA ALA A 112 -4.57 -0.59 15.14
C ALA A 112 -5.25 -1.67 14.30
N PHE A 113 -4.95 -1.67 13.00
CA PHE A 113 -5.45 -2.66 12.04
C PHE A 113 -4.54 -2.77 10.84
N THR A 114 -4.73 -3.81 10.03
CA THR A 114 -3.96 -4.02 8.80
C THR A 114 -4.91 -3.94 7.60
N MET A 115 -4.47 -3.23 6.56
CA MET A 115 -5.17 -3.13 5.28
C MET A 115 -4.25 -3.53 4.13
N PRO A 116 -4.79 -3.93 2.97
CA PRO A 116 -3.98 -4.13 1.78
C PRO A 116 -3.26 -2.85 1.39
N GLY A 117 -2.08 -2.98 0.84
CA GLY A 117 -1.29 -1.84 0.37
C GLY A 117 -0.25 -2.31 -0.63
N GLY A 118 0.48 -1.37 -1.19
CA GLY A 118 1.55 -1.59 -2.14
C GLY A 118 2.52 -0.42 -2.13
N GLN A 119 3.40 -0.36 -3.12
CA GLN A 119 4.42 0.69 -3.23
C GLN A 119 3.84 2.09 -3.53
N ASP A 120 2.54 2.17 -3.89
CA ASP A 120 1.79 3.41 -4.06
C ASP A 120 0.80 3.58 -2.90
N PHE A 121 1.21 4.30 -1.88
CA PHE A 121 0.36 4.63 -0.75
C PHE A 121 -0.38 5.94 -0.99
N THR A 122 -1.68 5.97 -0.68
CA THR A 122 -2.50 7.17 -0.75
C THR A 122 -3.38 7.28 0.48
N TYR A 123 -3.37 8.44 1.13
CA TYR A 123 -4.21 8.73 2.29
C TYR A 123 -4.79 10.14 2.21
N PHE A 124 -6.01 10.31 2.71
CA PHE A 124 -6.69 11.60 2.78
C PHE A 124 -7.09 11.88 4.24
N PRO A 125 -6.28 12.66 4.99
CA PRO A 125 -6.59 13.01 6.37
C PRO A 125 -7.83 13.90 6.43
N THR A 126 -8.77 13.56 7.31
CA THR A 126 -9.99 14.33 7.57
C THR A 126 -9.86 15.20 8.81
N ASP A 127 -8.93 14.88 9.67
CA ASP A 127 -8.64 15.59 10.92
C ASP A 127 -7.27 16.26 10.89
N ASN A 128 -6.98 17.05 11.93
CA ASN A 128 -5.71 17.76 12.07
C ASN A 128 -4.69 16.97 12.90
N SER A 129 -4.70 15.63 12.79
CA SER A 129 -3.69 14.79 13.43
C SER A 129 -2.36 14.86 12.71
N THR A 130 -1.28 14.60 13.43
CA THR A 130 0.03 14.37 12.83
C THR A 130 0.02 13.03 12.10
N ILE A 131 0.42 13.04 10.83
CA ILE A 131 0.53 11.84 10.01
C ILE A 131 1.99 11.42 9.94
N ARG A 132 2.25 10.16 10.27
CA ARG A 132 3.57 9.53 10.10
C ARG A 132 3.47 8.36 9.14
N VAL A 133 4.35 8.31 8.17
CA VAL A 133 4.47 7.19 7.24
C VAL A 133 5.87 6.61 7.39
N VAL A 134 5.94 5.35 7.81
CA VAL A 134 7.18 4.61 8.00
C VAL A 134 7.35 3.65 6.83
N LEU A 135 8.44 3.78 6.09
CA LEU A 135 8.75 2.91 4.96
C LEU A 135 9.31 1.56 5.44
N PRO A 136 9.23 0.51 4.62
CA PRO A 136 9.92 -0.75 4.92
C PRO A 136 11.44 -0.55 4.97
N GLU A 137 12.15 -1.48 5.61
CA GLU A 137 13.61 -1.52 5.57
C GLU A 137 14.15 -1.61 4.15
N ASN A 138 15.23 -0.90 3.85
CA ASN A 138 15.87 -0.84 2.54
C ASN A 138 15.02 -0.21 1.44
N PHE A 139 13.99 0.57 1.80
CA PHE A 139 13.19 1.35 0.88
C PHE A 139 13.38 2.85 1.10
N THR A 140 13.21 3.62 0.02
CA THR A 140 13.37 5.08 0.03
C THR A 140 12.42 5.74 -0.96
N THR A 141 12.23 7.04 -0.75
CA THR A 141 11.53 7.93 -1.68
C THR A 141 12.49 8.87 -2.43
N ALA A 142 13.80 8.74 -2.21
CA ALA A 142 14.81 9.75 -2.56
C ALA A 142 15.08 9.94 -4.07
N THR A 143 14.60 9.08 -4.96
CA THR A 143 14.85 9.19 -6.40
C THR A 143 13.69 9.82 -7.16
N ILE A 144 13.97 10.87 -7.95
CA ILE A 144 12.98 11.67 -8.69
C ILE A 144 12.11 10.83 -9.66
N PHE A 145 12.65 9.74 -10.21
CA PHE A 145 11.92 8.88 -11.19
C PHE A 145 11.18 7.71 -10.57
N LEU A 146 11.64 7.20 -9.42
CA LEU A 146 11.13 5.97 -8.80
C LEU A 146 10.35 6.26 -7.52
N GLY A 147 10.74 7.33 -6.78
CA GLY A 147 10.08 7.80 -5.59
C GLY A 147 9.22 9.03 -5.87
N TYR A 148 8.15 9.19 -5.10
CA TYR A 148 7.27 10.36 -5.21
C TYR A 148 6.58 10.63 -3.89
N ILE A 149 6.63 11.88 -3.44
CA ILE A 149 5.96 12.32 -2.21
C ILE A 149 5.17 13.59 -2.52
N GLN A 150 3.89 13.57 -2.20
CA GLN A 150 3.03 14.76 -2.32
C GLN A 150 1.96 14.75 -1.21
N PRO A 151 1.76 15.86 -0.48
CA PRO A 151 2.60 17.06 -0.43
C PRO A 151 3.99 16.75 0.17
N LYS A 152 4.93 17.66 0.04
CA LYS A 152 6.24 17.53 0.71
C LYS A 152 6.03 17.37 2.22
N PRO A 153 6.68 16.41 2.88
CA PRO A 153 6.61 16.25 4.33
C PRO A 153 7.32 17.40 5.04
N ASP A 154 6.86 17.69 6.24
CA ASP A 154 7.48 18.72 7.11
C ASP A 154 8.82 18.22 7.63
N ASN A 155 8.96 16.91 7.86
CA ASN A 155 10.20 16.30 8.30
C ASN A 155 10.40 14.91 7.69
N ILE A 156 11.65 14.54 7.45
CA ILE A 156 12.09 13.20 7.02
C ILE A 156 13.19 12.79 7.97
N THR A 157 12.97 11.69 8.70
CA THR A 157 13.92 11.11 9.66
C THR A 157 14.14 9.65 9.38
N LYS A 158 15.10 9.04 10.06
CA LYS A 158 15.28 7.58 10.08
C LYS A 158 15.17 7.08 11.51
N ASP A 159 14.57 5.90 11.67
CA ASP A 159 14.54 5.23 12.96
C ASP A 159 15.85 4.46 13.23
N SER A 160 15.90 3.76 14.39
CA SER A 160 17.03 2.93 14.78
C SER A 160 17.32 1.74 13.84
N SER A 161 16.30 1.30 13.09
CA SER A 161 16.39 0.24 12.08
C SER A 161 16.76 0.78 10.69
N GLY A 162 16.95 2.10 10.56
CA GLY A 162 17.26 2.75 9.29
C GLY A 162 16.06 2.96 8.37
N ARG A 163 14.83 2.67 8.83
CA ARG A 163 13.59 2.92 8.07
C ARG A 163 13.35 4.43 7.96
N GLU A 164 12.97 4.90 6.77
CA GLU A 164 12.63 6.29 6.51
C GLU A 164 11.25 6.62 7.08
N ILE A 165 11.16 7.70 7.85
CA ILE A 165 9.92 8.20 8.46
C ILE A 165 9.59 9.55 7.86
N LEU A 166 8.43 9.66 7.22
CA LEU A 166 7.89 10.89 6.66
C LEU A 166 6.83 11.45 7.60
N VAL A 167 6.92 12.72 7.94
CA VAL A 167 6.03 13.38 8.93
C VAL A 167 5.34 14.59 8.33
N TRP A 168 4.01 14.67 8.52
CA TRP A 168 3.19 15.84 8.21
C TRP A 168 2.42 16.26 9.46
N ASN A 169 2.59 17.50 9.89
CA ASN A 169 1.94 18.02 11.09
C ASN A 169 0.57 18.66 10.82
N ASN A 170 0.33 19.14 9.62
CA ASN A 170 -0.91 19.83 9.23
C ASN A 170 -1.34 19.40 7.82
N ALA A 171 -1.68 18.14 7.68
CA ALA A 171 -2.07 17.57 6.40
C ALA A 171 -3.59 17.51 6.16
N GLN A 172 -4.40 18.13 7.04
CA GLN A 172 -5.85 18.12 6.92
C GLN A 172 -6.31 18.55 5.51
N ASN A 173 -7.21 17.76 4.92
CA ASN A 173 -7.75 17.95 3.57
C ASN A 173 -6.71 17.94 2.43
N LYS A 174 -5.48 17.53 2.67
CA LYS A 174 -4.45 17.35 1.64
C LYS A 174 -4.29 15.86 1.33
N LYS A 175 -4.38 15.49 0.07
CA LYS A 175 -4.15 14.11 -0.34
C LYS A 175 -2.67 13.77 -0.25
N ILE A 176 -2.30 12.94 0.72
CA ILE A 176 -0.95 12.40 0.86
C ILE A 176 -0.78 11.25 -0.13
N LYS A 177 0.27 11.33 -0.95
CA LYS A 177 0.70 10.25 -1.84
C LYS A 177 2.17 9.95 -1.58
N VAL A 178 2.50 8.69 -1.39
CA VAL A 178 3.87 8.22 -1.20
C VAL A 178 4.10 7.03 -2.11
N ARG A 179 5.06 7.17 -3.03
CA ARG A 179 5.59 6.07 -3.82
C ARG A 179 7.03 5.82 -3.39
N TYR A 180 7.35 4.60 -3.09
CA TYR A 180 8.66 4.20 -2.61
C TYR A 180 9.19 3.00 -3.40
N HIS A 181 10.48 2.82 -3.41
CA HIS A 181 11.18 1.76 -4.12
C HIS A 181 12.37 1.27 -3.28
N GLN A 182 12.85 0.09 -3.61
CA GLN A 182 14.02 -0.47 -2.94
C GLN A 182 15.29 0.35 -3.28
N ASN A 183 16.17 0.53 -2.32
CA ASN A 183 17.38 1.34 -2.48
C ASN A 183 18.26 0.92 -3.66
N ASP A 184 18.30 -0.38 -3.97
CA ASP A 184 19.14 -0.94 -5.03
C ASP A 184 18.50 -0.86 -6.43
N THR A 185 17.21 -0.49 -6.52
CA THR A 185 16.47 -0.43 -7.80
C THR A 185 17.15 0.47 -8.85
N PRO A 186 17.70 1.66 -8.53
CA PRO A 186 18.38 2.49 -9.51
C PRO A 186 19.61 1.80 -10.11
N VAL A 187 20.38 1.08 -9.28
CA VAL A 187 21.58 0.34 -9.70
C VAL A 187 21.20 -0.84 -10.61
N MET A 188 20.15 -1.59 -10.23
CA MET A 188 19.62 -2.69 -11.05
C MET A 188 19.15 -2.20 -12.42
N LEU A 189 18.48 -1.05 -12.49
CA LEU A 189 18.07 -0.44 -13.74
C LEU A 189 19.26 -0.03 -14.59
N LEU A 190 20.32 0.53 -13.98
CA LEU A 190 21.53 0.89 -14.69
C LEU A 190 22.19 -0.35 -15.34
N TYR A 191 22.27 -1.48 -14.63
CA TYR A 191 22.79 -2.73 -15.21
C TYR A 191 21.90 -3.25 -16.33
N LEU A 192 20.58 -3.19 -16.17
CA LEU A 192 19.63 -3.61 -17.21
C LEU A 192 19.81 -2.77 -18.49
N PHE A 193 19.80 -1.45 -18.38
CA PHE A 193 19.98 -0.56 -19.53
C PHE A 193 21.37 -0.70 -20.14
N GLY A 194 22.41 -0.85 -19.31
CA GLY A 194 23.78 -1.11 -19.77
C GLY A 194 23.88 -2.39 -20.60
N SER A 195 23.31 -3.48 -20.14
CA SER A 195 23.30 -4.76 -20.87
C SER A 195 22.52 -4.67 -22.19
N LEU A 196 21.37 -4.00 -22.20
CA LEU A 196 20.60 -3.76 -23.45
C LEU A 196 21.39 -2.93 -24.45
N LEU A 197 22.10 -1.91 -24.00
CA LEU A 197 22.93 -1.07 -24.84
C LEU A 197 24.10 -1.89 -25.49
N VAL A 198 24.76 -2.73 -24.71
CA VAL A 198 25.81 -3.63 -25.22
C VAL A 198 25.23 -4.58 -26.28
N CYS A 199 24.08 -5.20 -26.02
CA CYS A 199 23.40 -6.06 -26.99
C CYS A 199 23.08 -5.29 -28.31
N ALA A 200 22.55 -4.06 -28.17
CA ALA A 200 22.25 -3.23 -29.32
C ALA A 200 23.51 -2.88 -30.17
N LEU A 201 24.61 -2.59 -29.49
CA LEU A 201 25.90 -2.32 -30.18
C LEU A 201 26.44 -3.55 -30.92
N ILE A 202 26.32 -4.74 -30.33
CA ILE A 202 26.72 -6.01 -31.01
C ILE A 202 25.88 -6.24 -32.24
N VAL A 203 24.56 -6.10 -32.17
CA VAL A 203 23.64 -6.26 -33.31
C VAL A 203 23.95 -5.23 -34.39
N TRP A 204 24.14 -3.98 -33.99
CA TRP A 204 24.47 -2.90 -34.90
C TRP A 204 25.82 -3.15 -35.62
N GLY A 205 26.87 -3.56 -34.88
CA GLY A 205 28.17 -3.91 -35.42
C GLY A 205 28.10 -5.09 -36.37
N TYR A 206 27.35 -6.15 -36.01
CA TYR A 206 27.14 -7.30 -36.91
C TYR A 206 26.44 -6.88 -38.22
N TYR A 207 25.40 -6.06 -38.12
CA TYR A 207 24.65 -5.57 -39.27
C TYR A 207 25.55 -4.73 -40.18
N HIS A 208 26.33 -3.81 -39.61
CA HIS A 208 27.27 -2.98 -40.37
C HIS A 208 28.38 -3.80 -41.07
N TYR A 209 28.90 -4.80 -40.35
CA TYR A 209 29.88 -5.73 -40.93
C TYR A 209 29.30 -6.54 -42.12
N SER A 210 28.09 -7.07 -41.95
CA SER A 210 27.41 -7.84 -42.99
C SER A 210 27.13 -7.02 -44.23
N ILE A 211 26.68 -5.76 -44.09
CA ILE A 211 26.47 -4.85 -45.21
C ILE A 211 27.81 -4.56 -45.95
N SER A 212 28.87 -4.31 -45.19
CA SER A 212 30.19 -4.02 -45.76
C SER A 212 30.74 -5.22 -46.52
N ALA A 213 30.53 -6.44 -46.02
CA ALA A 213 30.91 -7.68 -46.71
C ALA A 213 30.14 -7.89 -48.02
N LEU A 214 28.81 -7.60 -47.99
CA LEU A 214 27.98 -7.68 -49.22
C LEU A 214 28.39 -6.64 -50.28
N LYS A 215 28.68 -5.41 -49.86
CA LYS A 215 29.19 -4.37 -50.80
C LYS A 215 30.49 -4.80 -51.49
N LYS A 216 31.46 -5.32 -50.73
CA LYS A 216 32.72 -5.83 -51.27
C LYS A 216 32.51 -6.98 -52.28
N LYS A 217 31.62 -7.92 -51.97
CA LYS A 217 31.26 -9.01 -52.91
C LYS A 217 30.65 -8.47 -54.22
N ARG A 218 29.78 -7.47 -54.13
CA ARG A 218 29.16 -6.84 -55.29
C ARG A 218 30.19 -6.14 -56.15
N GLU A 219 31.09 -5.34 -55.59
CA GLU A 219 32.19 -4.69 -56.32
C GLU A 219 33.13 -5.70 -57.02
N THR A 220 33.37 -6.87 -56.38
CA THR A 220 34.21 -7.92 -57.00
C THR A 220 33.50 -8.56 -58.18
N LEU A 221 32.20 -8.78 -58.13
CA LEU A 221 31.39 -9.35 -59.22
C LEU A 221 31.26 -8.37 -60.40
N GLU A 222 31.19 -7.07 -60.14
CA GLU A 222 31.15 -6.04 -61.20
C GLU A 222 32.47 -5.89 -61.90
N LYS A 223 33.64 -6.12 -61.28
CA LYS A 223 34.95 -6.08 -61.83
C LYS A 223 35.29 -7.27 -62.71
N PHE A 224 34.65 -8.42 -62.55
CA PHE A 224 34.83 -9.62 -63.31
C PHE A 224 33.52 -10.11 -63.94
N PRO A 225 32.97 -9.42 -64.96
CA PRO A 225 31.77 -9.89 -65.61
C PRO A 225 32.14 -11.24 -66.33
N ARG A 226 31.30 -12.26 -65.98
CA ARG A 226 31.40 -13.57 -66.65
C ARG A 226 31.23 -13.35 -68.15
N LYS A 227 32.24 -13.75 -68.93
CA LYS A 227 32.17 -13.88 -70.42
C LYS A 227 31.22 -15.01 -70.78
#